data_59c564124cd14b9ef598a700b1d4e1bc
#
_entry.id   59c564124cd14b9ef598a700b1d4e1bc
#
_cell.length_a   1.000
_cell.length_b   1.000
_cell.length_c   1.000
_cell.angle_alpha   90.00
_cell.angle_beta   90.00
_cell.angle_gamma   90.00
#
_symmetry.space_group_name_H-M   'P 1'
#
loop_
_entity.id
_entity.type
_entity.pdbx_description
1 polymer ?
#
loop_
_entity_poly.entity_id
_entity_poly.type
_entity_poly.pdbx_seq_one_letter_code
_entity_poly.pdbx_strand_id
1 'polypeptide(L)'
;MKIESVPETVPALEGKLDASGKRFAVVVSRFNSFITERLLLSACDGLIRTGAAKKDIDVVRVPGAFEVPAAARTLASTGKYDAIICIGCLLRGDTAHYDVIVNEVTRGIGQSAQETGVPHAFGVLTCDTLQQAIDRAGLKMGNKGFEAALAAVEMASLKATVGRQPSAVSKKQSLASSSVRHRNHKGARPRSSKKRR
;
A
#
# COMPACT_ATOMS: atom_id res chain seq x y z
N MET A 1 -9.13 -19.92 25.49
CA MET A 1 -8.27 -20.51 24.46
C MET A 1 -6.98 -19.71 24.47
N LYS A 2 -5.87 -20.30 24.96
CA LYS A 2 -4.55 -19.65 24.92
C LYS A 2 -4.12 -19.69 23.45
N ILE A 3 -3.91 -18.52 22.85
CA ILE A 3 -3.25 -18.43 21.55
C ILE A 3 -1.80 -18.82 21.81
N GLU A 4 -1.39 -19.99 21.32
CA GLU A 4 0.02 -20.35 21.31
C GLU A 4 0.75 -19.33 20.45
N SER A 5 1.71 -18.64 21.02
CA SER A 5 2.58 -17.72 20.29
C SER A 5 3.28 -18.49 19.18
N VAL A 6 3.41 -17.88 18.00
CA VAL A 6 4.24 -18.41 16.92
C VAL A 6 5.62 -18.75 17.49
N PRO A 7 6.16 -19.98 17.26
CA PRO A 7 7.48 -20.32 17.80
C PRO A 7 8.52 -19.29 17.38
N GLU A 8 9.36 -18.82 18.30
CA GLU A 8 10.43 -17.82 18.04
C GLU A 8 11.38 -18.21 16.90
N THR A 9 11.37 -19.48 16.50
CA THR A 9 12.19 -20.01 15.42
C THR A 9 11.65 -19.76 14.01
N VAL A 10 10.40 -19.29 13.87
CA VAL A 10 9.82 -18.97 12.54
C VAL A 10 9.95 -17.46 12.28
N PRO A 11 10.82 -17.05 11.34
CA PRO A 11 10.96 -15.62 11.02
C PRO A 11 9.68 -15.09 10.40
N ALA A 12 9.09 -14.07 11.04
CA ALA A 12 7.96 -13.33 10.51
C ALA A 12 8.43 -12.14 9.66
N LEU A 13 7.78 -11.92 8.53
CA LEU A 13 7.97 -10.70 7.73
C LEU A 13 6.88 -9.70 8.11
N GLU A 14 7.31 -8.59 8.65
CA GLU A 14 6.42 -7.51 9.08
C GLU A 14 6.82 -6.19 8.42
N GLY A 15 5.84 -5.33 8.18
CA GLY A 15 6.07 -3.95 7.79
C GLY A 15 6.57 -3.13 8.97
N LYS A 16 7.33 -2.07 8.68
CA LYS A 16 7.78 -1.09 9.67
C LYS A 16 6.96 0.18 9.55
N LEU A 17 6.73 0.85 10.65
CA LEU A 17 6.12 2.18 10.69
C LEU A 17 7.16 3.26 10.33
N ASP A 18 7.73 3.13 9.13
CA ASP A 18 8.73 4.06 8.58
C ASP A 18 8.29 4.51 7.18
N ALA A 19 7.85 5.77 7.09
CA ALA A 19 7.38 6.43 5.88
C ALA A 19 8.50 7.19 5.15
N SER A 20 9.74 7.16 5.64
CA SER A 20 10.86 7.92 5.07
C SER A 20 11.11 7.53 3.61
N GLY A 21 11.16 8.53 2.73
CA GLY A 21 11.40 8.34 1.29
C GLY A 21 10.27 7.67 0.51
N LYS A 22 9.09 7.48 1.13
CA LYS A 22 7.89 6.93 0.48
C LYS A 22 6.90 8.03 0.15
N ARG A 23 6.12 7.81 -0.90
CA ARG A 23 5.09 8.74 -1.37
C ARG A 23 3.70 8.19 -1.14
N PHE A 24 2.82 9.05 -0.65
CA PHE A 24 1.45 8.69 -0.32
C PHE A 24 0.45 9.62 -1.00
N ALA A 25 -0.68 9.07 -1.44
CA ALA A 25 -1.84 9.88 -1.79
C ALA A 25 -2.96 9.66 -0.78
N VAL A 26 -3.63 10.74 -0.40
CA VAL A 26 -4.82 10.69 0.46
C VAL A 26 -6.01 11.16 -0.36
N VAL A 27 -6.89 10.22 -0.70
CA VAL A 27 -8.14 10.50 -1.41
C VAL A 27 -9.23 10.75 -0.40
N VAL A 28 -9.82 11.94 -0.40
CA VAL A 28 -10.79 12.36 0.62
C VAL A 28 -12.09 12.87 0.00
N SER A 29 -13.22 12.36 0.49
CA SER A 29 -14.57 12.81 0.16
C SER A 29 -14.85 14.20 0.73
N ARG A 30 -15.40 15.10 -0.10
CA ARG A 30 -15.90 16.41 0.36
C ARG A 30 -17.24 16.30 1.09
N PHE A 31 -18.05 15.29 0.75
CA PHE A 31 -19.30 15.05 1.45
C PHE A 31 -19.02 14.64 2.89
N ASN A 32 -19.82 15.13 3.83
CA ASN A 32 -19.61 15.01 5.28
C ASN A 32 -18.26 15.61 5.75
N SER A 33 -17.89 16.78 5.22
CA SER A 33 -16.61 17.47 5.47
C SER A 33 -16.32 17.72 6.95
N PHE A 34 -17.32 17.93 7.80
CA PHE A 34 -17.15 18.03 9.25
C PHE A 34 -16.41 16.82 9.86
N ILE A 35 -16.61 15.65 9.28
CA ILE A 35 -15.94 14.38 9.70
C ILE A 35 -14.67 14.16 8.87
N THR A 36 -14.79 14.22 7.52
CA THR A 36 -13.70 13.81 6.63
C THR A 36 -12.48 14.72 6.74
N GLU A 37 -12.63 16.01 7.05
CA GLU A 37 -11.47 16.88 7.30
C GLU A 37 -10.70 16.49 8.58
N ARG A 38 -11.39 16.05 9.62
CA ARG A 38 -10.72 15.55 10.84
C ARG A 38 -9.96 14.26 10.58
N LEU A 39 -10.53 13.37 9.76
CA LEU A 39 -9.85 12.14 9.32
C LEU A 39 -8.62 12.47 8.47
N LEU A 40 -8.74 13.42 7.53
CA LEU A 40 -7.66 13.87 6.67
C LEU A 40 -6.50 14.46 7.49
N LEU A 41 -6.79 15.39 8.39
CA LEU A 41 -5.76 16.01 9.24
C LEU A 41 -5.01 14.98 10.06
N SER A 42 -5.72 14.01 10.63
CA SER A 42 -5.11 12.94 11.42
C SER A 42 -4.33 11.94 10.55
N ALA A 43 -4.78 11.67 9.33
CA ALA A 43 -4.01 10.85 8.40
C ALA A 43 -2.69 11.51 8.00
N CYS A 44 -2.72 12.81 7.68
CA CYS A 44 -1.51 13.58 7.40
C CYS A 44 -0.56 13.62 8.62
N ASP A 45 -1.08 13.82 9.83
CA ASP A 45 -0.31 13.78 11.07
C ASP A 45 0.37 12.41 11.26
N GLY A 46 -0.36 11.31 11.06
CA GLY A 46 0.17 9.95 11.13
C GLY A 46 1.31 9.70 10.13
N LEU A 47 1.16 10.15 8.88
CA LEU A 47 2.21 10.05 7.87
C LEU A 47 3.45 10.86 8.26
N ILE A 48 3.27 12.10 8.74
CA ILE A 48 4.39 12.98 9.14
C ILE A 48 5.13 12.39 10.35
N ARG A 49 4.41 11.92 11.37
CA ARG A 49 4.99 11.31 12.58
C ARG A 49 5.77 10.03 12.26
N THR A 50 5.39 9.30 11.21
CA THR A 50 6.12 8.11 10.76
C THR A 50 7.25 8.42 9.79
N GLY A 51 7.55 9.69 9.51
CA GLY A 51 8.72 10.12 8.74
C GLY A 51 8.45 10.55 7.29
N ALA A 52 7.18 10.62 6.84
CA ALA A 52 6.88 11.14 5.51
C ALA A 52 7.19 12.65 5.42
N ALA A 53 7.85 13.07 4.35
CA ALA A 53 8.00 14.49 4.07
C ALA A 53 6.71 15.07 3.50
N LYS A 54 6.35 16.31 3.88
CA LYS A 54 5.11 16.96 3.41
C LYS A 54 4.98 17.00 1.88
N LYS A 55 6.09 17.17 1.16
CA LYS A 55 6.15 17.17 -0.31
C LYS A 55 5.84 15.82 -0.96
N ASP A 56 5.88 14.74 -0.17
CA ASP A 56 5.64 13.38 -0.60
C ASP A 56 4.22 12.90 -0.23
N ILE A 57 3.35 13.83 0.20
CA ILE A 57 1.94 13.58 0.51
C ILE A 57 1.08 14.41 -0.43
N ASP A 58 0.35 13.74 -1.32
CA ASP A 58 -0.61 14.40 -2.20
C ASP A 58 -2.05 14.19 -1.68
N VAL A 59 -2.81 15.27 -1.55
CA VAL A 59 -4.23 15.23 -1.14
C VAL A 59 -5.12 15.43 -2.35
N VAL A 60 -6.01 14.47 -2.62
CA VAL A 60 -6.96 14.50 -3.72
C VAL A 60 -8.38 14.52 -3.19
N ARG A 61 -9.12 15.58 -3.50
CA ARG A 61 -10.50 15.80 -3.04
C ARG A 61 -11.49 15.34 -4.09
N VAL A 62 -12.40 14.45 -3.71
CA VAL A 62 -13.47 13.93 -4.56
C VAL A 62 -14.85 14.37 -4.04
N PRO A 63 -15.91 14.38 -4.88
CA PRO A 63 -17.23 14.83 -4.46
C PRO A 63 -17.81 14.04 -3.29
N GLY A 64 -17.84 12.73 -3.38
CA GLY A 64 -18.41 11.83 -2.40
C GLY A 64 -17.55 10.59 -2.14
N ALA A 65 -18.00 9.72 -1.24
CA ALA A 65 -17.30 8.47 -0.95
C ALA A 65 -17.35 7.52 -2.16
N PHE A 66 -18.38 7.60 -3.00
CA PHE A 66 -18.53 6.76 -4.19
C PHE A 66 -17.41 6.97 -5.22
N GLU A 67 -16.86 8.16 -5.31
CA GLU A 67 -15.78 8.49 -6.24
C GLU A 67 -14.38 8.11 -5.71
N VAL A 68 -14.26 7.81 -4.42
CA VAL A 68 -12.97 7.47 -3.78
C VAL A 68 -12.27 6.28 -4.47
N PRO A 69 -12.94 5.14 -4.76
CA PRO A 69 -12.27 3.99 -5.39
C PRO A 69 -11.71 4.31 -6.78
N ALA A 70 -12.47 5.04 -7.60
CA ALA A 70 -12.05 5.41 -8.95
C ALA A 70 -10.82 6.33 -8.92
N ALA A 71 -10.82 7.35 -8.07
CA ALA A 71 -9.69 8.24 -7.88
C ALA A 71 -8.46 7.51 -7.34
N ALA A 72 -8.64 6.63 -6.34
CA ALA A 72 -7.58 5.81 -5.76
C ALA A 72 -6.93 4.91 -6.82
N ARG A 73 -7.74 4.24 -7.66
CA ARG A 73 -7.25 3.42 -8.76
C ARG A 73 -6.43 4.23 -9.77
N THR A 74 -6.94 5.40 -10.18
CA THR A 74 -6.23 6.29 -11.11
C THR A 74 -4.87 6.69 -10.56
N LEU A 75 -4.78 7.08 -9.29
CA LEU A 75 -3.53 7.46 -8.64
C LEU A 75 -2.57 6.28 -8.52
N ALA A 76 -3.05 5.12 -8.09
CA ALA A 76 -2.25 3.91 -7.99
C ALA A 76 -1.65 3.48 -9.34
N SER A 77 -2.42 3.61 -10.43
CA SER A 77 -1.98 3.28 -11.79
C SER A 77 -0.87 4.20 -12.31
N THR A 78 -0.62 5.35 -11.68
CA THR A 78 0.51 6.24 -12.06
C THR A 78 1.88 5.69 -11.67
N GLY A 79 1.94 4.71 -10.78
CA GLY A 79 3.19 4.17 -10.24
C GLY A 79 3.97 5.13 -9.34
N LYS A 80 3.39 6.28 -8.97
CA LYS A 80 4.06 7.33 -8.18
C LYS A 80 3.98 7.12 -6.67
N TYR A 81 3.04 6.31 -6.20
CA TYR A 81 2.71 6.19 -4.78
C TYR A 81 3.01 4.78 -4.25
N ASP A 82 3.55 4.74 -3.05
CA ASP A 82 3.82 3.51 -2.32
C ASP A 82 2.57 2.95 -1.65
N ALA A 83 1.64 3.83 -1.26
CA ALA A 83 0.30 3.46 -0.79
C ALA A 83 -0.70 4.62 -0.99
N ILE A 84 -2.00 4.26 -1.02
CA ILE A 84 -3.13 5.19 -1.10
C ILE A 84 -3.93 5.10 0.20
N ILE A 85 -4.35 6.24 0.74
CA ILE A 85 -5.26 6.30 1.88
C ILE A 85 -6.62 6.79 1.38
N CYS A 86 -7.66 6.00 1.62
CA CYS A 86 -9.03 6.29 1.18
C CYS A 86 -9.86 6.80 2.36
N ILE A 87 -10.29 8.07 2.32
CA ILE A 87 -11.04 8.72 3.40
C ILE A 87 -12.44 9.10 2.91
N GLY A 88 -13.43 8.71 3.71
CA GLY A 88 -14.83 9.04 3.50
C GLY A 88 -15.63 8.89 4.79
N CYS A 89 -16.90 9.34 4.76
CA CYS A 89 -17.83 9.12 5.84
C CYS A 89 -19.22 8.87 5.26
N LEU A 90 -19.74 7.67 5.50
CA LEU A 90 -21.08 7.25 5.13
C LEU A 90 -21.94 7.14 6.39
N LEU A 91 -23.03 7.88 6.39
CA LEU A 91 -24.02 7.89 7.47
C LEU A 91 -25.30 7.23 6.96
N ARG A 92 -25.85 6.31 7.74
CA ARG A 92 -27.10 5.64 7.40
C ARG A 92 -28.23 6.65 7.39
N GLY A 93 -28.97 6.70 6.28
CA GLY A 93 -30.23 7.41 6.14
C GLY A 93 -31.40 6.43 6.10
N ASP A 94 -32.58 6.95 5.76
CA ASP A 94 -33.86 6.22 5.79
C ASP A 94 -34.04 5.24 4.60
N THR A 95 -33.15 5.26 3.63
CA THR A 95 -33.27 4.48 2.39
C THR A 95 -32.15 3.44 2.26
N ALA A 96 -32.37 2.45 1.39
CA ALA A 96 -31.35 1.44 1.06
C ALA A 96 -30.11 2.01 0.35
N HIS A 97 -30.09 3.30 0.00
CA HIS A 97 -28.96 3.96 -0.66
C HIS A 97 -27.64 3.79 0.09
N TYR A 98 -27.69 3.84 1.42
CA TYR A 98 -26.50 3.63 2.26
C TYR A 98 -25.83 2.27 1.99
N ASP A 99 -26.61 1.20 1.98
CA ASP A 99 -26.08 -0.17 1.83
C ASP A 99 -25.46 -0.36 0.43
N VAL A 100 -26.08 0.22 -0.61
CA VAL A 100 -25.55 0.20 -1.98
C VAL A 100 -24.20 0.91 -2.05
N ILE A 101 -24.10 2.12 -1.48
CA ILE A 101 -22.86 2.91 -1.54
C ILE A 101 -21.76 2.26 -0.68
N VAL A 102 -22.07 1.78 0.52
CA VAL A 102 -21.08 1.10 1.40
C VAL A 102 -20.46 -0.10 0.67
N ASN A 103 -21.29 -0.95 0.07
CA ASN A 103 -20.84 -2.14 -0.63
C ASN A 103 -19.92 -1.79 -1.82
N GLU A 104 -20.32 -0.82 -2.66
CA GLU A 104 -19.52 -0.44 -3.84
C GLU A 104 -18.22 0.25 -3.46
N VAL A 105 -18.22 1.13 -2.46
CA VAL A 105 -17.01 1.82 -1.99
C VAL A 105 -16.02 0.81 -1.41
N THR A 106 -16.48 -0.09 -0.54
CA THR A 106 -15.63 -1.09 0.11
C THR A 106 -15.03 -2.06 -0.92
N ARG A 107 -15.90 -2.60 -1.81
CA ARG A 107 -15.50 -3.50 -2.88
C ARG A 107 -14.52 -2.81 -3.83
N GLY A 108 -14.82 -1.59 -4.26
CA GLY A 108 -14.01 -0.85 -5.22
C GLY A 108 -12.61 -0.50 -4.70
N ILE A 109 -12.47 -0.14 -3.41
CA ILE A 109 -11.17 0.11 -2.78
C ILE A 109 -10.35 -1.18 -2.72
N GLY A 110 -10.94 -2.29 -2.27
CA GLY A 110 -10.28 -3.59 -2.19
C GLY A 110 -9.86 -4.11 -3.56
N GLN A 111 -10.73 -4.01 -4.56
CA GLN A 111 -10.44 -4.42 -5.93
C GLN A 111 -9.31 -3.58 -6.53
N SER A 112 -9.32 -2.27 -6.34
CA SER A 112 -8.25 -1.38 -6.82
C SER A 112 -6.90 -1.77 -6.24
N ALA A 113 -6.83 -2.06 -4.93
CA ALA A 113 -5.61 -2.49 -4.28
C ALA A 113 -5.06 -3.80 -4.88
N GLN A 114 -5.93 -4.79 -5.10
CA GLN A 114 -5.55 -6.09 -5.67
C GLN A 114 -5.06 -5.98 -7.11
N GLU A 115 -5.78 -5.22 -7.96
CA GLU A 115 -5.46 -5.09 -9.37
C GLU A 115 -4.21 -4.25 -9.64
N THR A 116 -3.97 -3.21 -8.83
CA THR A 116 -2.81 -2.33 -8.99
C THR A 116 -1.58 -2.81 -8.23
N GLY A 117 -1.77 -3.70 -7.25
CA GLY A 117 -0.71 -4.12 -6.33
C GLY A 117 -0.18 -2.99 -5.44
N VAL A 118 -0.85 -1.82 -5.43
CA VAL A 118 -0.53 -0.71 -4.51
C VAL A 118 -1.41 -0.84 -3.27
N PRO A 119 -0.87 -0.85 -2.05
CA PRO A 119 -1.68 -0.90 -0.84
C PRO A 119 -2.68 0.25 -0.76
N HIS A 120 -3.94 -0.04 -0.43
CA HIS A 120 -4.97 0.94 -0.15
C HIS A 120 -5.42 0.80 1.29
N ALA A 121 -5.23 1.85 2.09
CA ALA A 121 -5.68 1.87 3.47
C ALA A 121 -7.10 2.40 3.58
N PHE A 122 -7.95 1.68 4.31
CA PHE A 122 -9.38 1.96 4.44
C PHE A 122 -9.65 2.88 5.62
N GLY A 123 -9.82 4.18 5.34
CA GLY A 123 -10.19 5.23 6.28
C GLY A 123 -11.63 5.73 6.09
N VAL A 124 -12.50 4.92 5.46
CA VAL A 124 -13.91 5.26 5.26
C VAL A 124 -14.73 4.83 6.48
N LEU A 125 -15.43 5.78 7.09
CA LEU A 125 -16.38 5.49 8.16
C LEU A 125 -17.73 5.04 7.58
N THR A 126 -18.28 3.97 8.14
CA THR A 126 -19.61 3.45 7.85
C THR A 126 -20.38 3.40 9.16
N CYS A 127 -21.23 4.39 9.41
CA CYS A 127 -21.84 4.63 10.70
C CYS A 127 -23.37 4.70 10.59
N ASP A 128 -24.06 4.18 11.58
CA ASP A 128 -25.50 4.31 11.68
C ASP A 128 -25.92 5.67 12.21
N THR A 129 -25.06 6.31 13.03
CA THR A 129 -25.34 7.61 13.63
C THR A 129 -24.18 8.60 13.46
N LEU A 130 -24.52 9.90 13.49
CA LEU A 130 -23.53 10.95 13.49
C LEU A 130 -22.60 10.86 14.71
N GLN A 131 -23.12 10.45 15.87
CA GLN A 131 -22.30 10.28 17.08
C GLN A 131 -21.19 9.25 16.88
N GLN A 132 -21.51 8.11 16.26
CA GLN A 132 -20.50 7.10 15.92
C GLN A 132 -19.41 7.68 15.02
N ALA A 133 -19.78 8.49 14.02
CA ALA A 133 -18.82 9.12 13.12
C ALA A 133 -17.90 10.12 13.85
N ILE A 134 -18.47 10.92 14.75
CA ILE A 134 -17.72 11.88 15.57
C ILE A 134 -16.73 11.15 16.48
N ASP A 135 -17.17 10.08 17.16
CA ASP A 135 -16.34 9.30 18.06
C ASP A 135 -15.13 8.67 17.33
N ARG A 136 -15.34 8.21 16.10
CA ARG A 136 -14.30 7.61 15.25
C ARG A 136 -13.46 8.63 14.49
N ALA A 137 -13.84 9.89 14.50
CA ALA A 137 -13.07 11.00 13.94
C ALA A 137 -12.16 11.70 14.96
N GLY A 138 -11.94 11.09 16.13
CA GLY A 138 -10.96 11.53 17.11
C GLY A 138 -11.52 12.08 18.41
N LEU A 139 -12.85 11.92 18.67
CA LEU A 139 -13.42 12.40 19.94
C LEU A 139 -13.20 11.37 21.08
N LYS A 140 -13.63 10.13 20.90
CA LYS A 140 -13.64 9.13 21.98
C LYS A 140 -12.92 7.83 21.65
N MET A 141 -13.01 7.37 20.41
CA MET A 141 -12.59 6.03 19.98
C MET A 141 -11.39 6.05 19.04
N GLY A 142 -10.45 6.97 19.23
CA GLY A 142 -9.33 7.17 18.32
C GLY A 142 -9.74 7.88 17.02
N ASN A 143 -8.86 7.88 16.02
CA ASN A 143 -9.15 8.52 14.73
C ASN A 143 -8.85 7.55 13.58
N LYS A 144 -9.89 7.21 12.81
CA LYS A 144 -9.77 6.23 11.71
C LYS A 144 -8.85 6.67 10.57
N GLY A 145 -8.69 7.99 10.38
CA GLY A 145 -7.71 8.52 9.42
C GLY A 145 -6.27 8.25 9.86
N PHE A 146 -5.97 8.43 11.16
CA PHE A 146 -4.67 8.11 11.72
C PHE A 146 -4.36 6.61 11.62
N GLU A 147 -5.32 5.75 12.01
CA GLU A 147 -5.19 4.30 11.89
C GLU A 147 -4.92 3.87 10.43
N ALA A 148 -5.63 4.46 9.47
CA ALA A 148 -5.44 4.20 8.05
C ALA A 148 -4.05 4.65 7.56
N ALA A 149 -3.52 5.75 8.08
CA ALA A 149 -2.16 6.20 7.75
C ALA A 149 -1.11 5.20 8.23
N LEU A 150 -1.22 4.72 9.47
CA LEU A 150 -0.30 3.70 10.00
C LEU A 150 -0.36 2.41 9.17
N ALA A 151 -1.56 1.94 8.84
CA ALA A 151 -1.74 0.76 7.99
C ALA A 151 -1.13 0.97 6.59
N ALA A 152 -1.27 2.15 5.99
CA ALA A 152 -0.66 2.49 4.70
C ALA A 152 0.87 2.43 4.76
N VAL A 153 1.47 2.99 5.81
CA VAL A 153 2.93 2.99 6.01
C VAL A 153 3.46 1.57 6.20
N GLU A 154 2.82 0.80 7.06
CA GLU A 154 3.19 -0.59 7.33
C GLU A 154 3.12 -1.45 6.07
N MET A 155 2.01 -1.38 5.32
CA MET A 155 1.82 -2.13 4.08
C MET A 155 2.76 -1.70 2.95
N ALA A 156 3.09 -0.41 2.82
CA ALA A 156 4.10 0.08 1.89
C ALA A 156 5.49 -0.47 2.22
N SER A 157 5.83 -0.51 3.51
CA SER A 157 7.08 -1.08 4.02
C SER A 157 7.15 -2.59 3.78
N LEU A 158 6.09 -3.33 4.10
CA LEU A 158 6.00 -4.77 3.88
C LEU A 158 6.16 -5.12 2.40
N LYS A 159 5.44 -4.43 1.51
CA LYS A 159 5.57 -4.61 0.05
C LYS A 159 7.01 -4.44 -0.41
N ALA A 160 7.70 -3.40 0.05
CA ALA A 160 9.11 -3.16 -0.28
C ALA A 160 10.04 -4.26 0.24
N THR A 161 9.76 -4.81 1.42
CA THR A 161 10.52 -5.91 2.03
C THR A 161 10.35 -7.20 1.25
N VAL A 162 9.11 -7.56 0.93
CA VAL A 162 8.77 -8.77 0.14
C VAL A 162 9.32 -8.68 -1.29
N GLY A 163 9.18 -7.51 -1.94
CA GLY A 163 9.66 -7.30 -3.31
C GLY A 163 11.20 -7.32 -3.46
N ARG A 164 11.95 -7.09 -2.38
CA ARG A 164 13.42 -7.18 -2.37
C ARG A 164 13.97 -8.59 -2.17
N GLN A 165 13.14 -9.56 -1.79
CA GLN A 165 13.58 -10.94 -1.70
C GLN A 165 13.79 -11.49 -3.13
N PRO A 166 15.01 -11.93 -3.50
CA PRO A 166 15.25 -12.52 -4.81
C PRO A 166 14.36 -13.75 -4.94
N SER A 167 13.49 -13.79 -5.96
CA SER A 167 12.66 -14.94 -6.23
C SER A 167 13.57 -16.18 -6.37
N ALA A 168 13.17 -17.32 -5.81
CA ALA A 168 13.91 -18.59 -5.89
C ALA A 168 14.21 -19.00 -7.35
N VAL A 169 13.43 -18.49 -8.30
CA VAL A 169 13.60 -18.67 -9.74
C VAL A 169 14.82 -17.91 -10.28
N SER A 170 15.09 -16.68 -9.80
CA SER A 170 16.25 -15.89 -10.22
C SER A 170 17.59 -16.48 -9.75
N LYS A 171 17.62 -17.14 -8.57
CA LYS A 171 18.82 -17.84 -8.09
C LYS A 171 19.18 -19.06 -8.94
N LYS A 172 18.21 -19.78 -9.50
CA LYS A 172 18.50 -20.92 -10.40
C LYS A 172 19.08 -20.50 -11.74
N GLN A 173 18.67 -19.36 -12.28
CA GLN A 173 19.20 -18.84 -13.55
C GLN A 173 20.62 -18.30 -13.43
N SER A 174 20.96 -17.62 -12.32
CA SER A 174 22.33 -17.13 -12.09
C SER A 174 23.35 -18.24 -11.86
N LEU A 175 22.96 -19.35 -11.22
CA LEU A 175 23.80 -20.54 -11.03
C LEU A 175 23.97 -21.35 -12.33
N ALA A 176 22.96 -21.39 -13.19
CA ALA A 176 23.03 -22.06 -14.48
C ALA A 176 23.94 -21.29 -15.48
N SER A 177 23.92 -19.96 -15.46
CA SER A 177 24.77 -19.14 -16.35
C SER A 177 26.25 -19.12 -15.94
N SER A 178 26.58 -19.31 -14.65
CA SER A 178 27.97 -19.40 -14.18
C SER A 178 28.62 -20.75 -14.52
N SER A 179 27.85 -21.83 -14.59
CA SER A 179 28.38 -23.18 -14.93
C SER A 179 28.70 -23.35 -16.42
N VAL A 180 28.07 -22.57 -17.30
CA VAL A 180 28.30 -22.61 -18.75
C VAL A 180 29.58 -21.86 -19.15
N ARG A 181 30.00 -20.83 -18.43
CA ARG A 181 31.22 -20.06 -18.73
C ARG A 181 32.52 -20.78 -18.41
N HIS A 182 32.54 -21.83 -17.61
CA HIS A 182 33.75 -22.56 -17.23
C HIS A 182 34.11 -23.75 -18.17
N ARG A 183 33.29 -24.05 -19.20
CA ARG A 183 33.58 -25.17 -20.13
C ARG A 183 34.24 -24.78 -21.47
N ASN A 184 34.34 -23.49 -21.80
CA ASN A 184 34.83 -23.07 -23.12
C ASN A 184 36.28 -22.55 -23.16
N HIS A 185 37.11 -22.85 -22.16
CA HIS A 185 38.49 -22.37 -22.13
C HIS A 185 39.57 -23.46 -22.11
N LYS A 186 39.29 -24.66 -22.70
CA LYS A 186 40.34 -25.68 -22.96
C LYS A 186 40.21 -26.21 -24.39
N GLY A 187 40.95 -25.65 -25.33
CA GLY A 187 41.05 -26.23 -26.67
C GLY A 187 41.46 -25.29 -27.80
N ALA A 188 42.59 -24.61 -27.67
CA ALA A 188 43.24 -24.04 -28.86
C ALA A 188 44.76 -24.28 -28.76
N ARG A 189 45.23 -25.35 -29.42
CA ARG A 189 46.68 -25.55 -29.67
C ARG A 189 47.07 -24.71 -30.89
N PRO A 190 48.23 -24.04 -30.90
CA PRO A 190 48.72 -23.29 -32.07
C PRO A 190 49.32 -24.27 -33.11
N ARG A 191 48.92 -24.12 -34.37
CA ARG A 191 49.56 -24.80 -35.52
C ARG A 191 50.81 -24.03 -35.91
N SER A 192 51.94 -24.73 -35.91
CA SER A 192 53.25 -24.29 -36.40
C SER A 192 53.22 -24.06 -37.91
N SER A 193 53.68 -22.88 -38.35
CA SER A 193 53.99 -22.56 -39.76
C SER A 193 55.35 -23.17 -40.13
N LYS A 194 55.39 -24.07 -41.10
CA LYS A 194 56.60 -24.44 -41.83
C LYS A 194 56.67 -23.64 -43.11
N LYS A 195 57.68 -22.77 -43.20
CA LYS A 195 58.19 -22.18 -44.45
C LYS A 195 58.78 -23.27 -45.37
N ARG A 196 58.49 -23.23 -46.67
CA ARG A 196 59.37 -23.59 -47.78
C ARG A 196 59.02 -22.74 -48.98
N ARG A 197 60.03 -22.02 -49.37
CA ARG A 197 60.70 -21.71 -50.66
C ARG A 197 59.73 -21.34 -51.81
#